data_ac2a29918d2cf41b9956431bb7385bbe
#
_entry.id   ac2a29918d2cf41b9956431bb7385bbe
#
_cell.length_a   1.000
_cell.length_b   1.000
_cell.length_c   1.000
_cell.angle_alpha   90.00
_cell.angle_beta   90.00
_cell.angle_gamma   90.00
#
_symmetry.space_group_name_H-M   'P 1'
#
loop_
_entity.id
_entity.type
_entity.pdbx_description
1 polymer ?
#
loop_
_entity_poly.entity_id
_entity_poly.type
_entity_poly.pdbx_seq_one_letter_code
_entity_poly.pdbx_strand_id
1 'polypeptide(L)'
;GLPKAIVHGHGGVVIEQLKLLRFHLDLAPSAERDERFHWYSSAGWVMWNVQAAGLLQGTTICLYDGHPAFPEPDALWRFADGVQATFVGAGAAYYASCVKAGVSPRRTTDVSRIRTLGSTGSPLSVEAYRWGWDAVRDDVWWCVISGGTDIASAFLAGTPELPTVPGVMQARCLAADV
;
A
#
# COMPACT_ATOMS: atom_id res chain seq x y z
N GLY A 1 21.25 -19.04 -5.37
CA GLY A 1 21.27 -19.56 -6.75
C GLY A 1 21.13 -18.43 -7.78
N LEU A 2 21.31 -18.72 -9.05
CA LEU A 2 21.08 -17.73 -10.10
C LEU A 2 19.57 -17.39 -10.18
N PRO A 3 19.19 -16.12 -10.39
CA PRO A 3 17.80 -15.74 -10.60
C PRO A 3 17.20 -16.49 -11.79
N LYS A 4 15.95 -16.94 -11.64
CA LYS A 4 15.19 -17.59 -12.71
C LYS A 4 14.17 -16.60 -13.24
N ALA A 5 14.14 -16.40 -14.56
CA ALA A 5 13.15 -15.55 -15.19
C ALA A 5 11.76 -16.22 -15.15
N ILE A 6 10.76 -15.49 -14.70
CA ILE A 6 9.34 -15.88 -14.77
C ILE A 6 8.70 -14.98 -15.81
N VAL A 7 8.17 -15.58 -16.88
CA VAL A 7 7.60 -14.84 -18.00
C VAL A 7 6.09 -14.78 -17.86
N HIS A 8 5.55 -13.56 -17.82
CA HIS A 8 4.13 -13.29 -17.81
C HIS A 8 3.66 -12.70 -19.14
N GLY A 9 2.45 -13.07 -19.58
CA GLY A 9 1.80 -12.45 -20.72
C GLY A 9 1.29 -11.04 -20.37
N HIS A 10 1.42 -10.07 -21.28
CA HIS A 10 0.98 -8.70 -21.05
C HIS A 10 -0.49 -8.60 -20.62
N GLY A 11 -1.38 -9.32 -21.32
CA GLY A 11 -2.82 -9.32 -21.01
C GLY A 11 -3.12 -9.81 -19.60
N GLY A 12 -2.48 -10.90 -19.17
CA GLY A 12 -2.64 -11.43 -17.81
C GLY A 12 -2.19 -10.44 -16.74
N VAL A 13 -1.02 -9.82 -16.92
CA VAL A 13 -0.52 -8.82 -15.96
C VAL A 13 -1.45 -7.60 -15.88
N VAL A 14 -1.92 -7.08 -17.01
CA VAL A 14 -2.85 -5.95 -17.04
C VAL A 14 -4.13 -6.26 -16.28
N ILE A 15 -4.74 -7.44 -16.53
CA ILE A 15 -5.96 -7.87 -15.84
C ILE A 15 -5.72 -8.00 -14.33
N GLU A 16 -4.63 -8.65 -13.93
CA GLU A 16 -4.28 -8.85 -12.53
C GLU A 16 -4.06 -7.51 -11.80
N GLN A 17 -3.34 -6.59 -12.42
CA GLN A 17 -3.07 -5.28 -11.82
C GLN A 17 -4.37 -4.44 -11.71
N LEU A 18 -5.19 -4.38 -12.75
CA LEU A 18 -6.47 -3.66 -12.70
C LEU A 18 -7.41 -4.25 -11.66
N LYS A 19 -7.50 -5.60 -11.58
CA LYS A 19 -8.25 -6.31 -10.56
C LYS A 19 -7.79 -5.92 -9.15
N LEU A 20 -6.48 -5.99 -8.89
CA LEU A 20 -5.91 -5.67 -7.59
C LEU A 20 -6.18 -4.22 -7.20
N LEU A 21 -5.88 -3.28 -8.10
CA LEU A 21 -6.06 -1.85 -7.87
C LEU A 21 -7.53 -1.52 -7.56
N ARG A 22 -8.46 -2.02 -8.37
CA ARG A 22 -9.86 -1.60 -8.29
C ARG A 22 -10.62 -2.27 -7.16
N PHE A 23 -10.44 -3.58 -6.97
CA PHE A 23 -11.28 -4.35 -6.05
C PHE A 23 -10.63 -4.62 -4.70
N HIS A 24 -9.30 -4.56 -4.63
CA HIS A 24 -8.58 -4.89 -3.41
C HIS A 24 -7.84 -3.72 -2.77
N LEU A 25 -7.44 -2.72 -3.56
CA LEU A 25 -6.85 -1.49 -3.06
C LEU A 25 -7.86 -0.32 -3.04
N ASP A 26 -9.04 -0.52 -3.59
CA ASP A 26 -10.07 0.52 -3.73
C ASP A 26 -9.54 1.81 -4.39
N LEU A 27 -8.62 1.64 -5.34
CA LEU A 27 -8.09 2.72 -6.16
C LEU A 27 -8.93 2.81 -7.44
N ALA A 28 -9.95 3.64 -7.41
CA ALA A 28 -10.88 3.85 -8.51
C ALA A 28 -11.12 5.36 -8.70
N PRO A 29 -10.22 6.07 -9.39
CA PRO A 29 -10.39 7.50 -9.60
C PRO A 29 -11.67 7.80 -10.38
N SER A 30 -12.32 8.89 -10.01
CA SER A 30 -13.51 9.42 -10.65
C SER A 30 -13.47 10.96 -10.63
N ALA A 31 -14.48 11.62 -11.16
CA ALA A 31 -14.58 13.07 -11.06
C ALA A 31 -14.61 13.59 -9.62
N GLU A 32 -15.06 12.73 -8.68
CA GLU A 32 -15.18 13.08 -7.25
C GLU A 32 -14.04 12.52 -6.40
N ARG A 33 -13.23 11.60 -6.96
CA ARG A 33 -12.13 10.91 -6.26
C ARG A 33 -10.81 11.13 -6.99
N ASP A 34 -10.05 12.13 -6.55
CA ASP A 34 -8.65 12.36 -6.97
C ASP A 34 -7.74 11.40 -6.20
N GLU A 35 -7.53 10.20 -6.75
CA GLU A 35 -6.69 9.18 -6.13
C GLU A 35 -5.21 9.47 -6.37
N ARG A 36 -4.47 9.56 -5.25
CA ARG A 36 -3.02 9.78 -5.23
C ARG A 36 -2.35 8.65 -4.48
N PHE A 37 -1.76 7.75 -5.23
CA PHE A 37 -1.25 6.48 -4.76
C PHE A 37 0.27 6.51 -4.59
N HIS A 38 0.70 6.21 -3.39
CA HIS A 38 2.11 5.99 -3.06
C HIS A 38 2.30 4.62 -2.44
N TRP A 39 3.32 3.88 -2.89
CA TRP A 39 3.81 2.68 -2.23
C TRP A 39 5.33 2.73 -2.12
N TYR A 40 5.86 2.78 -0.91
CA TYR A 40 7.30 2.72 -0.68
C TYR A 40 7.82 1.31 -0.94
N SER A 41 8.51 1.12 -2.08
CA SER A 41 9.05 -0.16 -2.51
C SER A 41 10.24 0.05 -3.44
N SER A 42 11.13 -0.92 -3.51
CA SER A 42 12.15 -0.95 -4.56
C SER A 42 11.56 -1.42 -5.89
N ALA A 43 12.22 -1.06 -7.01
CA ALA A 43 11.81 -1.47 -8.35
C ALA A 43 11.90 -2.99 -8.61
N GLY A 44 12.56 -3.74 -7.72
CA GLY A 44 12.65 -5.21 -7.80
C GLY A 44 11.45 -5.96 -7.22
N TRP A 45 10.48 -5.27 -6.62
CA TRP A 45 9.31 -5.86 -5.99
C TRP A 45 8.03 -5.56 -6.78
N VAL A 46 7.07 -6.48 -6.73
CA VAL A 46 5.79 -6.31 -7.44
C VAL A 46 5.02 -5.05 -7.05
N MET A 47 5.23 -4.52 -5.85
CA MET A 47 4.55 -3.30 -5.44
C MET A 47 4.97 -2.06 -6.24
N TRP A 48 6.16 -2.06 -6.82
CA TRP A 48 6.53 -1.07 -7.84
C TRP A 48 5.66 -1.20 -9.10
N ASN A 49 5.45 -2.44 -9.58
CA ASN A 49 4.59 -2.69 -10.75
C ASN A 49 3.14 -2.32 -10.46
N VAL A 50 2.64 -2.62 -9.24
CA VAL A 50 1.29 -2.23 -8.79
C VAL A 50 1.15 -0.70 -8.78
N GLN A 51 2.16 0.02 -8.27
CA GLN A 51 2.13 1.48 -8.27
C GLN A 51 2.13 2.04 -9.69
N ALA A 52 3.01 1.55 -10.58
CA ALA A 52 3.05 1.97 -11.97
C ALA A 52 1.74 1.64 -12.71
N ALA A 53 1.11 0.51 -12.40
CA ALA A 53 -0.16 0.10 -12.98
C ALA A 53 -1.33 1.05 -12.61
N GLY A 54 -1.20 1.85 -11.57
CA GLY A 54 -2.17 2.91 -11.25
C GLY A 54 -2.48 3.82 -12.45
N LEU A 55 -1.47 4.05 -13.32
CA LEU A 55 -1.64 4.83 -14.54
C LEU A 55 -2.63 4.22 -15.54
N LEU A 56 -2.83 2.89 -15.52
CA LEU A 56 -3.77 2.20 -16.42
C LEU A 56 -5.23 2.64 -16.21
N GLN A 57 -5.55 3.17 -15.04
CA GLN A 57 -6.90 3.61 -14.70
C GLN A 57 -6.99 5.09 -14.34
N GLY A 58 -5.91 5.86 -14.59
CA GLY A 58 -5.87 7.30 -14.34
C GLY A 58 -5.57 7.72 -12.90
N THR A 59 -5.08 6.80 -12.07
CA THR A 59 -4.61 7.13 -10.73
C THR A 59 -3.33 7.95 -10.80
N THR A 60 -3.23 9.05 -10.06
CA THR A 60 -1.98 9.77 -9.88
C THR A 60 -1.03 8.93 -9.04
N ILE A 61 0.11 8.55 -9.57
CA ILE A 61 1.15 7.85 -8.82
C ILE A 61 2.16 8.84 -8.22
N CYS A 62 2.51 8.66 -6.96
CA CYS A 62 3.43 9.53 -6.22
C CYS A 62 4.72 8.77 -5.97
N LEU A 63 5.80 9.15 -6.64
CA LEU A 63 7.10 8.47 -6.56
C LEU A 63 8.01 9.16 -5.55
N TYR A 64 8.63 8.38 -4.68
CA TYR A 64 9.59 8.83 -3.70
C TYR A 64 10.91 8.10 -3.90
N ASP A 65 11.97 8.85 -4.16
CA ASP A 65 13.33 8.35 -4.28
C ASP A 65 14.15 8.88 -3.10
N GLY A 66 14.29 8.07 -2.06
CA GLY A 66 14.99 8.43 -0.85
C GLY A 66 14.82 7.42 0.28
N HIS A 67 15.54 7.67 1.39
CA HIS A 67 15.36 6.86 2.59
C HIS A 67 14.13 7.35 3.38
N PRO A 68 13.20 6.46 3.78
CA PRO A 68 11.89 6.85 4.32
C PRO A 68 11.95 7.48 5.70
N ALA A 69 13.12 7.44 6.36
CA ALA A 69 13.37 8.00 7.69
C ALA A 69 14.59 8.93 7.70
N PHE A 70 14.92 9.59 6.57
CA PHE A 70 15.99 10.58 6.50
C PHE A 70 15.49 11.83 5.77
N PRO A 71 15.82 13.04 6.26
CA PRO A 71 16.66 13.35 7.45
C PRO A 71 15.98 13.07 8.80
N GLU A 72 14.65 12.95 8.83
CA GLU A 72 13.86 12.71 10.02
C GLU A 72 13.01 11.46 9.91
N PRO A 73 12.65 10.80 11.02
CA PRO A 73 11.86 9.56 10.99
C PRO A 73 10.49 9.67 10.31
N ASP A 74 9.95 10.88 10.17
CA ASP A 74 8.68 11.18 9.50
C ASP A 74 8.83 11.64 8.04
N ALA A 75 10.02 11.50 7.43
CA ALA A 75 10.30 11.99 6.07
C ALA A 75 9.30 11.50 5.02
N LEU A 76 8.93 10.21 5.05
CA LEU A 76 7.94 9.65 4.13
C LEU A 76 6.53 10.24 4.34
N TRP A 77 6.18 10.58 5.57
CA TRP A 77 4.90 11.21 5.89
C TRP A 77 4.83 12.66 5.43
N ARG A 78 5.95 13.39 5.54
CA ARG A 78 6.07 14.75 4.95
C ARG A 78 5.97 14.72 3.44
N PHE A 79 6.55 13.70 2.80
CA PHE A 79 6.34 13.50 1.37
C PHE A 79 4.87 13.22 1.05
N ALA A 80 4.22 12.30 1.78
CA ALA A 80 2.82 11.96 1.57
C ALA A 80 1.89 13.18 1.70
N ASP A 81 2.16 14.05 2.68
CA ASP A 81 1.49 15.34 2.84
C ASP A 81 1.75 16.25 1.62
N GLY A 82 3.01 16.47 1.27
CA GLY A 82 3.39 17.35 0.15
C GLY A 82 2.77 16.96 -1.19
N VAL A 83 2.57 15.66 -1.44
CA VAL A 83 1.89 15.15 -2.65
C VAL A 83 0.39 14.92 -2.43
N GLN A 84 -0.14 15.20 -1.26
CA GLN A 84 -1.54 14.99 -0.90
C GLN A 84 -2.01 13.56 -1.15
N ALA A 85 -1.21 12.58 -0.72
CA ALA A 85 -1.49 11.17 -0.93
C ALA A 85 -2.82 10.75 -0.29
N THR A 86 -3.59 9.91 -1.01
CA THR A 86 -4.83 9.30 -0.50
C THR A 86 -4.61 7.87 -0.03
N PHE A 87 -3.62 7.22 -0.58
CA PHE A 87 -3.18 5.87 -0.25
C PHE A 87 -1.68 5.86 0.00
N VAL A 88 -1.25 5.41 1.18
CA VAL A 88 0.17 5.25 1.53
C VAL A 88 0.45 3.81 1.88
N GLY A 89 1.29 3.16 1.08
CA GLY A 89 1.71 1.77 1.30
C GLY A 89 3.20 1.64 1.61
N ALA A 90 3.52 0.67 2.46
CA ALA A 90 4.90 0.30 2.79
C ALA A 90 5.00 -1.13 3.31
N GLY A 91 6.21 -1.64 3.46
CA GLY A 91 6.45 -2.91 4.14
C GLY A 91 6.09 -2.84 5.63
N ALA A 92 5.65 -3.95 6.23
CA ALA A 92 5.32 -4.03 7.66
C ALA A 92 6.49 -3.59 8.56
N ALA A 93 7.74 -3.85 8.13
CA ALA A 93 8.93 -3.41 8.86
C ALA A 93 9.05 -1.88 8.96
N TYR A 94 8.59 -1.13 7.95
CA TYR A 94 8.56 0.33 8.01
C TYR A 94 7.61 0.82 9.10
N TYR A 95 6.40 0.26 9.17
CA TYR A 95 5.44 0.62 10.21
C TYR A 95 5.94 0.26 11.61
N ALA A 96 6.59 -0.90 11.76
CA ALA A 96 7.23 -1.26 13.02
C ALA A 96 8.33 -0.25 13.42
N SER A 97 9.08 0.29 12.47
CA SER A 97 10.07 1.34 12.73
C SER A 97 9.42 2.66 13.13
N CYS A 98 8.30 3.04 12.53
CA CYS A 98 7.52 4.22 12.93
C CYS A 98 7.01 4.10 14.37
N VAL A 99 6.46 2.94 14.74
CA VAL A 99 6.03 2.64 16.12
C VAL A 99 7.20 2.83 17.09
N LYS A 100 8.33 2.17 16.80
CA LYS A 100 9.54 2.21 17.65
C LYS A 100 10.11 3.62 17.79
N ALA A 101 10.06 4.42 16.73
CA ALA A 101 10.57 5.81 16.73
C ALA A 101 9.56 6.82 17.30
N GLY A 102 8.36 6.40 17.68
CA GLY A 102 7.32 7.28 18.18
C GLY A 102 6.81 8.30 17.14
N VAL A 103 6.89 7.95 15.85
CA VAL A 103 6.41 8.80 14.77
C VAL A 103 4.90 8.97 14.88
N SER A 104 4.41 10.20 14.77
CA SER A 104 2.98 10.52 14.81
C SER A 104 2.64 11.51 13.71
N PRO A 105 2.34 11.03 12.50
CA PRO A 105 2.08 11.87 11.32
C PRO A 105 1.00 12.92 11.56
N ARG A 106 -0.11 12.57 12.22
CA ARG A 106 -1.20 13.50 12.53
C ARG A 106 -0.79 14.75 13.33
N ARG A 107 0.41 14.73 13.96
CA ARG A 107 0.94 15.87 14.74
C ARG A 107 1.88 16.75 13.93
N THR A 108 2.45 16.23 12.85
CA THR A 108 3.53 16.91 12.11
C THR A 108 3.18 17.19 10.66
N THR A 109 2.13 16.57 10.13
CA THR A 109 1.72 16.65 8.72
C THR A 109 0.20 16.67 8.59
N ASP A 110 -0.30 17.12 7.43
CA ASP A 110 -1.72 16.97 7.10
C ASP A 110 -2.00 15.57 6.54
N VAL A 111 -2.63 14.74 7.35
CA VAL A 111 -3.02 13.37 6.98
C VAL A 111 -4.51 13.26 6.57
N SER A 112 -5.21 14.38 6.45
CA SER A 112 -6.67 14.41 6.24
C SER A 112 -7.12 13.69 4.97
N ARG A 113 -6.26 13.68 3.93
CA ARG A 113 -6.55 12.98 2.67
C ARG A 113 -6.18 11.49 2.68
N ILE A 114 -5.38 11.04 3.63
CA ILE A 114 -4.98 9.62 3.70
C ILE A 114 -6.19 8.81 4.16
N ARG A 115 -6.79 8.04 3.27
CA ARG A 115 -7.91 7.14 3.58
C ARG A 115 -7.47 5.68 3.76
N THR A 116 -6.30 5.32 3.23
CA THR A 116 -5.83 3.93 3.23
C THR A 116 -4.36 3.84 3.58
N LEU A 117 -4.02 2.90 4.45
CA LEU A 117 -2.66 2.43 4.69
C LEU A 117 -2.51 1.01 4.12
N GLY A 118 -1.52 0.83 3.24
CA GLY A 118 -1.20 -0.47 2.66
C GLY A 118 -0.02 -1.14 3.34
N SER A 119 -0.06 -2.45 3.56
CA SER A 119 1.08 -3.20 4.10
C SER A 119 1.28 -4.55 3.42
N THR A 120 2.55 -4.93 3.24
CA THR A 120 2.95 -6.25 2.73
C THR A 120 4.39 -6.60 3.14
N GLY A 121 4.89 -7.74 2.67
CA GLY A 121 6.27 -8.21 2.89
C GLY A 121 6.45 -9.08 4.13
N SER A 122 5.67 -8.86 5.17
CA SER A 122 5.55 -9.71 6.36
C SER A 122 4.23 -9.43 7.07
N PRO A 123 3.80 -10.28 8.02
CA PRO A 123 2.60 -10.00 8.81
C PRO A 123 2.68 -8.65 9.52
N LEU A 124 1.63 -7.85 9.39
CA LEU A 124 1.52 -6.59 10.12
C LEU A 124 1.14 -6.88 11.58
N SER A 125 1.88 -6.32 12.52
CA SER A 125 1.62 -6.53 13.95
C SER A 125 0.35 -5.81 14.40
N VAL A 126 -0.35 -6.36 15.40
CA VAL A 126 -1.53 -5.72 16.01
C VAL A 126 -1.19 -4.31 16.52
N GLU A 127 0.02 -4.11 17.04
CA GLU A 127 0.51 -2.80 17.48
C GLU A 127 0.61 -1.80 16.33
N ALA A 128 1.08 -2.23 15.14
CA ALA A 128 1.14 -1.36 13.97
C ALA A 128 -0.26 -0.97 13.45
N TYR A 129 -1.25 -1.88 13.49
CA TYR A 129 -2.63 -1.52 13.19
C TYR A 129 -3.14 -0.40 14.11
N ARG A 130 -2.96 -0.57 15.43
CA ARG A 130 -3.37 0.43 16.42
C ARG A 130 -2.66 1.75 16.23
N TRP A 131 -1.35 1.69 15.99
CA TRP A 131 -0.56 2.88 15.68
C TRP A 131 -1.12 3.65 14.48
N GLY A 132 -1.54 2.99 13.41
CA GLY A 132 -2.15 3.66 12.26
C GLY A 132 -3.41 4.43 12.63
N TRP A 133 -4.28 3.85 13.46
CA TRP A 133 -5.48 4.54 13.92
C TRP A 133 -5.18 5.67 14.93
N ASP A 134 -4.20 5.48 15.78
CA ASP A 134 -3.85 6.48 16.81
C ASP A 134 -2.99 7.63 16.25
N ALA A 135 -2.02 7.31 15.38
CA ALA A 135 -0.99 8.24 14.94
C ALA A 135 -1.22 8.83 13.54
N VAL A 136 -2.05 8.20 12.71
CA VAL A 136 -2.42 8.73 11.38
C VAL A 136 -3.87 9.21 11.41
N ARG A 137 -4.85 8.32 11.34
CA ARG A 137 -6.29 8.64 11.41
C ARG A 137 -7.06 7.49 12.04
N ASP A 138 -8.05 7.80 12.86
CA ASP A 138 -8.90 6.84 13.56
C ASP A 138 -9.82 6.03 12.63
N ASP A 139 -10.10 6.56 11.44
CA ASP A 139 -10.93 5.94 10.40
C ASP A 139 -10.14 5.40 9.20
N VAL A 140 -8.79 5.40 9.25
CA VAL A 140 -8.00 4.91 8.13
C VAL A 140 -8.20 3.41 7.92
N TRP A 141 -8.44 3.04 6.66
CA TRP A 141 -8.56 1.63 6.30
C TRP A 141 -7.18 0.98 6.12
N TRP A 142 -6.98 -0.19 6.71
CA TRP A 142 -5.79 -1.00 6.49
C TRP A 142 -6.02 -2.03 5.39
N CYS A 143 -5.30 -1.87 4.29
CA CYS A 143 -5.22 -2.81 3.18
C CYS A 143 -3.94 -3.64 3.30
N VAL A 144 -4.01 -4.81 3.93
CA VAL A 144 -2.86 -5.71 4.08
C VAL A 144 -2.89 -6.76 2.98
N ILE A 145 -1.73 -6.96 2.33
CA ILE A 145 -1.60 -7.82 1.15
C ILE A 145 -0.61 -8.95 1.45
N SER A 146 -1.00 -10.17 1.10
CA SER A 146 -0.12 -11.33 1.00
C SER A 146 -0.07 -11.80 -0.45
N GLY A 147 1.10 -11.75 -1.06
CA GLY A 147 1.28 -12.11 -2.46
C GLY A 147 2.73 -12.29 -2.81
N GLY A 148 3.06 -12.23 -4.08
CA GLY A 148 4.42 -12.41 -4.53
C GLY A 148 4.70 -11.82 -5.91
N THR A 149 5.97 -11.45 -6.09
CA THR A 149 6.48 -10.98 -7.38
C THR A 149 6.35 -12.08 -8.45
N ASP A 150 6.49 -13.34 -8.05
CA ASP A 150 6.43 -14.49 -8.97
C ASP A 150 5.07 -14.64 -9.65
N ILE A 151 3.98 -14.32 -8.94
CA ILE A 151 2.62 -14.37 -9.48
C ILE A 151 2.14 -13.03 -10.04
N ALA A 152 2.95 -11.99 -9.89
CA ALA A 152 2.62 -10.59 -10.22
C ALA A 152 1.29 -10.10 -9.62
N SER A 153 0.89 -10.67 -8.48
CA SER A 153 -0.42 -10.46 -7.85
C SER A 153 -0.38 -10.77 -6.35
N ALA A 154 -1.55 -10.94 -5.76
CA ALA A 154 -1.74 -11.31 -4.37
C ALA A 154 -2.65 -12.54 -4.24
N PHE A 155 -2.43 -13.32 -3.16
CA PHE A 155 -3.30 -14.40 -2.72
C PHE A 155 -4.44 -13.88 -1.87
N LEU A 156 -4.08 -13.01 -0.90
CA LEU A 156 -4.99 -12.38 0.05
C LEU A 156 -4.75 -10.88 0.03
N ALA A 157 -5.80 -10.11 0.12
CA ALA A 157 -5.71 -8.64 0.16
C ALA A 157 -6.89 -8.02 0.91
N GLY A 158 -6.92 -6.70 0.92
CA GLY A 158 -8.02 -5.95 1.49
C GLY A 158 -9.28 -5.97 0.64
N THR A 159 -10.37 -5.55 1.25
CA THR A 159 -11.59 -5.10 0.60
C THR A 159 -12.29 -4.12 1.53
N PRO A 160 -12.78 -2.97 1.01
CA PRO A 160 -13.49 -2.00 1.85
C PRO A 160 -14.84 -2.53 2.35
N GLU A 161 -15.36 -3.60 1.76
CA GLU A 161 -16.63 -4.22 2.13
C GLU A 161 -16.59 -5.00 3.46
N LEU A 162 -15.38 -5.31 3.95
CA LEU A 162 -15.21 -6.09 5.17
C LEU A 162 -14.49 -5.27 6.25
N PRO A 163 -14.81 -5.49 7.53
CA PRO A 163 -14.11 -4.80 8.61
C PRO A 163 -12.65 -5.24 8.69
N THR A 164 -11.78 -4.31 9.08
CA THR A 164 -10.39 -4.63 9.39
C THR A 164 -10.29 -5.21 10.80
N VAL A 165 -9.79 -6.44 10.89
CA VAL A 165 -9.49 -7.10 12.17
C VAL A 165 -7.96 -7.24 12.30
N PRO A 166 -7.31 -6.62 13.30
CA PRO A 166 -5.87 -6.68 13.46
C PRO A 166 -5.34 -8.11 13.50
N GLY A 167 -4.35 -8.39 12.63
CA GLY A 167 -3.74 -9.71 12.52
C GLY A 167 -4.49 -10.71 11.63
N VAL A 168 -5.61 -10.31 11.03
CA VAL A 168 -6.41 -11.16 10.13
C VAL A 168 -6.41 -10.57 8.73
N MET A 169 -6.16 -11.41 7.72
CA MET A 169 -6.32 -11.03 6.32
C MET A 169 -7.81 -10.96 5.96
N GLN A 170 -8.23 -9.91 5.26
CA GLN A 170 -9.66 -9.66 5.01
C GLN A 170 -10.28 -10.62 4.01
N ALA A 171 -9.63 -10.85 2.86
CA ALA A 171 -10.25 -11.64 1.80
C ALA A 171 -9.22 -12.38 0.93
N ARG A 172 -9.67 -13.45 0.29
CA ARG A 172 -8.96 -14.03 -0.86
C ARG A 172 -9.08 -13.07 -2.03
N CYS A 173 -7.98 -12.90 -2.77
CA CYS A 173 -8.03 -12.12 -4.00
C CYS A 173 -8.93 -12.80 -5.04
N LEU A 174 -9.65 -11.99 -5.79
CA LEU A 174 -10.43 -12.48 -6.92
C LEU A 174 -9.55 -13.30 -7.87
N ALA A 175 -10.08 -14.41 -8.36
CA ALA A 175 -9.38 -15.36 -9.23
C ALA A 175 -8.11 -16.01 -8.63
N ALA A 176 -7.88 -15.89 -7.32
CA ALA A 176 -6.87 -16.66 -6.62
C ALA A 176 -7.49 -17.94 -6.01
N ASP A 177 -6.96 -19.08 -6.40
CA ASP A 177 -7.35 -20.38 -5.82
C ASP A 177 -6.39 -20.70 -4.65
N VAL A 178 -6.81 -20.33 -3.42
CA VAL A 178 -6.04 -20.47 -2.17
C VAL A 178 -6.95 -20.92 -1.03
#